data_b6b1bb581f539670de5788f7181c48bc
#
_entry.id   b6b1bb581f539670de5788f7181c48bc
#
_cell.length_a   1.000
_cell.length_b   1.000
_cell.length_c   1.000
_cell.angle_alpha   90.00
_cell.angle_beta   90.00
_cell.angle_gamma   90.00
#
_symmetry.space_group_name_H-M   'P 1'
#
loop_
_entity.id
_entity.type
_entity.pdbx_description
1 polymer ?
#
loop_
_entity_poly.entity_id
_entity_poly.type
_entity_poly.pdbx_seq_one_letter_code
_entity_poly.pdbx_strand_id
1 'polypeptide(L)'
;NSGEKSFLKAEGSALKVASWIHLDVASRLASASGMNLDKLMTSAQSRDFHPVNLGARLRAHMASKVRKFESNNVLAILPGSDRKVADEAVMYTAHYDHFGIRPDMPGDNIFNGADDNATGCGILLEVARAFGAAAAKPRRSILFAAVTAEEQGLLGSEYLGKHPPISAGKISLDLNYDDVKPIGAPEEVQISGAE
;
A
#
# COMPACT_ATOMS: atom_id res chain seq x y z
N ASN A 1 -10.98 12.65 13.14
CA ASN A 1 -9.90 13.65 13.02
C ASN A 1 -8.59 13.07 12.46
N SER A 2 -8.68 12.33 11.38
CA SER A 2 -7.51 11.79 10.69
C SER A 2 -6.79 12.84 9.82
N GLY A 3 -7.44 13.93 9.45
CA GLY A 3 -6.90 14.92 8.52
C GLY A 3 -5.63 15.65 8.95
N GLU A 4 -5.33 15.71 10.23
CA GLU A 4 -4.07 16.31 10.71
C GLU A 4 -2.93 15.30 10.85
N LYS A 5 -3.26 14.01 10.89
CA LYS A 5 -2.29 12.92 11.07
C LYS A 5 -1.84 12.28 9.77
N SER A 6 -2.55 12.55 8.67
CA SER A 6 -2.27 11.96 7.37
C SER A 6 -1.08 12.57 6.63
N PHE A 7 -0.51 13.65 7.12
CA PHE A 7 0.82 14.04 6.71
C PHE A 7 1.80 13.19 7.53
N LEU A 8 2.04 12.00 7.08
CA LEU A 8 3.09 11.15 7.60
C LEU A 8 4.41 11.92 7.57
N LYS A 9 4.75 12.49 8.71
CA LYS A 9 6.16 12.52 9.06
C LYS A 9 6.55 11.06 9.06
N ALA A 10 7.30 10.62 8.06
CA ALA A 10 8.01 9.37 8.15
C ALA A 10 8.85 9.47 9.43
N GLU A 11 8.35 8.88 10.50
CA GLU A 11 9.06 8.81 11.76
C GLU A 11 10.34 8.04 11.45
N GLY A 12 11.47 8.74 11.43
CA GLY A 12 12.78 8.15 11.22
C GLY A 12 13.52 8.54 9.94
N SER A 13 12.92 9.25 8.97
CA SER A 13 13.69 9.72 7.81
C SER A 13 14.49 10.97 8.15
N ALA A 14 15.82 10.83 8.19
CA ALA A 14 16.74 11.96 8.25
C ALA A 14 16.81 12.73 6.92
N LEU A 15 16.16 12.23 5.86
CA LEU A 15 16.16 12.84 4.54
C LEU A 15 15.21 14.04 4.50
N LYS A 16 15.71 15.18 4.07
CA LYS A 16 14.90 16.40 3.86
C LYS A 16 14.07 16.34 2.58
N VAL A 17 14.53 15.57 1.61
CA VAL A 17 13.88 15.35 0.32
C VAL A 17 14.12 13.92 -0.10
N ALA A 18 13.04 13.22 -0.51
CA ALA A 18 13.07 11.97 -1.23
C ALA A 18 12.21 12.14 -2.48
N SER A 19 12.74 11.79 -3.64
CA SER A 19 12.07 12.00 -4.92
C SER A 19 12.63 11.08 -5.98
N TRP A 20 11.81 10.81 -7.00
CA TRP A 20 12.26 10.20 -8.24
C TRP A 20 12.92 11.26 -9.12
N ILE A 21 13.99 10.89 -9.81
CA ILE A 21 14.64 11.72 -10.82
C ILE A 21 14.78 10.89 -12.11
N HIS A 22 14.73 11.57 -13.25
CA HIS A 22 14.96 10.93 -14.54
C HIS A 22 16.40 10.37 -14.62
N LEU A 23 16.57 9.22 -15.28
CA LEU A 23 17.85 8.53 -15.39
C LEU A 23 18.97 9.42 -15.94
N ASP A 24 18.68 10.24 -16.96
CA ASP A 24 19.64 11.18 -17.54
C ASP A 24 20.11 12.24 -16.53
N VAL A 25 19.22 12.65 -15.61
CA VAL A 25 19.59 13.60 -14.55
C VAL A 25 20.52 12.91 -13.55
N ALA A 26 20.21 11.67 -13.17
CA ALA A 26 21.07 10.88 -12.29
C ALA A 26 22.47 10.66 -12.92
N SER A 27 22.53 10.32 -14.22
CA SER A 27 23.78 10.14 -14.95
C SER A 27 24.61 11.44 -15.00
N ARG A 28 23.97 12.58 -15.26
CA ARG A 28 24.65 13.88 -15.25
C ARG A 28 25.17 14.28 -13.88
N LEU A 29 24.42 14.01 -12.82
CA LEU A 29 24.84 14.28 -11.45
C LEU A 29 26.06 13.43 -11.07
N ALA A 30 26.03 12.13 -11.38
CA ALA A 30 27.17 11.23 -11.14
C ALA A 30 28.42 11.71 -11.92
N SER A 31 28.27 11.99 -13.22
CA SER A 31 29.36 12.47 -14.07
C SER A 31 29.95 13.80 -13.61
N ALA A 32 29.11 14.74 -13.20
CA ALA A 32 29.55 16.04 -12.67
C ALA A 32 30.36 15.89 -11.36
N SER A 33 30.18 14.78 -10.65
CA SER A 33 30.94 14.43 -9.45
C SER A 33 32.11 13.49 -9.73
N GLY A 34 32.46 13.29 -11.01
CA GLY A 34 33.55 12.41 -11.44
C GLY A 34 33.25 10.92 -11.28
N MET A 35 31.98 10.56 -11.14
CA MET A 35 31.54 9.18 -10.86
C MET A 35 30.78 8.60 -12.05
N ASN A 36 30.69 7.28 -12.08
CA ASN A 36 29.90 6.53 -13.06
C ASN A 36 28.66 5.95 -12.40
N LEU A 37 27.48 6.29 -12.92
CA LEU A 37 26.20 5.85 -12.34
C LEU A 37 26.05 4.33 -12.32
N ASP A 38 26.43 3.63 -13.41
CA ASP A 38 26.26 2.16 -13.48
C ASP A 38 27.11 1.45 -12.44
N LYS A 39 28.34 1.96 -12.19
CA LYS A 39 29.18 1.43 -11.11
C LYS A 39 28.57 1.70 -9.74
N LEU A 40 27.95 2.85 -9.51
CA LEU A 40 27.25 3.16 -8.26
C LEU A 40 26.03 2.25 -8.08
N MET A 41 25.23 2.04 -9.11
CA MET A 41 24.08 1.15 -9.08
C MET A 41 24.50 -0.31 -8.82
N THR A 42 25.58 -0.78 -9.47
CA THR A 42 26.11 -2.12 -9.20
C THR A 42 26.60 -2.26 -7.77
N SER A 43 27.32 -1.26 -7.25
CA SER A 43 27.81 -1.32 -5.87
C SER A 43 26.68 -1.28 -4.85
N ALA A 44 25.57 -0.59 -5.16
CA ALA A 44 24.40 -0.50 -4.28
C ALA A 44 23.65 -1.83 -4.09
N GLN A 45 23.95 -2.85 -4.90
CA GLN A 45 23.42 -4.21 -4.73
C GLN A 45 24.17 -5.02 -3.66
N SER A 46 25.33 -4.53 -3.20
CA SER A 46 26.10 -5.17 -2.14
C SER A 46 25.58 -4.79 -0.75
N ARG A 47 25.63 -5.74 0.18
CA ARG A 47 25.35 -5.47 1.60
C ARG A 47 26.34 -4.50 2.24
N ASP A 48 27.56 -4.42 1.69
CA ASP A 48 28.63 -3.53 2.17
C ASP A 48 28.57 -2.13 1.53
N PHE A 49 27.48 -1.83 0.82
CA PHE A 49 27.30 -0.54 0.17
C PHE A 49 27.17 0.57 1.22
N HIS A 50 27.97 1.63 1.02
CA HIS A 50 27.84 2.87 1.75
C HIS A 50 27.47 4.02 0.79
N PRO A 51 26.55 4.93 1.19
CA PRO A 51 26.20 6.09 0.39
C PRO A 51 27.44 6.92 0.04
N VAL A 52 27.53 7.35 -1.22
CA VAL A 52 28.66 8.12 -1.74
C VAL A 52 28.30 9.60 -1.78
N ASN A 53 29.15 10.44 -1.21
CA ASN A 53 28.98 11.89 -1.26
C ASN A 53 29.31 12.42 -2.65
N LEU A 54 28.33 12.99 -3.33
CA LEU A 54 28.50 13.59 -4.65
C LEU A 54 29.12 14.99 -4.63
N GLY A 55 29.32 15.59 -3.45
CA GLY A 55 29.81 16.97 -3.34
C GLY A 55 28.83 18.02 -3.87
N ALA A 56 27.61 17.62 -4.20
CA ALA A 56 26.57 18.48 -4.77
C ALA A 56 25.67 19.09 -3.69
N ARG A 57 25.12 20.27 -3.99
CA ARG A 57 24.09 20.90 -3.15
C ARG A 57 22.79 21.00 -3.94
N LEU A 58 21.71 20.47 -3.35
CA LEU A 58 20.37 20.64 -3.86
C LEU A 58 19.72 21.87 -3.20
N ARG A 59 19.16 22.75 -4.02
CA ARG A 59 18.21 23.79 -3.58
C ARG A 59 16.87 23.48 -4.21
N ALA A 60 15.86 23.30 -3.38
CA ALA A 60 14.50 23.09 -3.82
C ALA A 60 13.59 24.13 -3.16
N HIS A 61 12.67 24.67 -3.96
CA HIS A 61 11.54 25.46 -3.47
C HIS A 61 10.28 24.71 -3.87
N MET A 62 9.44 24.37 -2.90
CA MET A 62 8.19 23.67 -3.14
C MET A 62 7.03 24.52 -2.61
N ALA A 63 6.02 24.71 -3.45
CA ALA A 63 4.76 25.30 -3.06
C ALA A 63 3.68 24.22 -3.19
N SER A 64 3.00 23.93 -2.08
CA SER A 64 1.96 22.90 -2.04
C SER A 64 0.60 23.53 -1.77
N LYS A 65 -0.41 23.10 -2.54
CA LYS A 65 -1.81 23.39 -2.24
C LYS A 65 -2.39 22.20 -1.49
N VAL A 66 -2.69 22.41 -0.21
CA VAL A 66 -3.27 21.36 0.63
C VAL A 66 -4.78 21.38 0.51
N ARG A 67 -5.39 20.23 0.19
CA ARG A 67 -6.81 19.99 0.21
C ARG A 67 -7.10 18.93 1.28
N LYS A 68 -7.99 19.25 2.22
CA LYS A 68 -8.47 18.27 3.19
C LYS A 68 -9.74 17.62 2.66
N PHE A 69 -9.86 16.31 2.81
CA PHE A 69 -11.06 15.54 2.52
C PHE A 69 -11.16 14.37 3.48
N GLU A 70 -12.34 13.80 3.59
CA GLU A 70 -12.61 12.63 4.42
C GLU A 70 -12.96 11.45 3.52
N SER A 71 -12.53 10.28 3.94
CA SER A 71 -12.89 9.00 3.33
C SER A 71 -12.99 7.94 4.42
N ASN A 72 -13.57 6.77 4.10
CA ASN A 72 -13.87 5.75 5.09
C ASN A 72 -13.29 4.39 4.67
N ASN A 73 -12.76 3.64 5.62
CA ASN A 73 -12.63 2.20 5.45
C ASN A 73 -14.01 1.55 5.61
N VAL A 74 -14.29 0.54 4.81
CA VAL A 74 -15.51 -0.25 4.90
C VAL A 74 -15.19 -1.59 5.53
N LEU A 75 -15.82 -1.88 6.67
CA LEU A 75 -15.53 -3.07 7.44
C LEU A 75 -16.77 -3.96 7.55
N ALA A 76 -16.57 -5.28 7.48
CA ALA A 76 -17.58 -6.27 7.74
C ALA A 76 -16.98 -7.43 8.56
N ILE A 77 -17.79 -8.05 9.40
CA ILE A 77 -17.40 -9.21 10.20
C ILE A 77 -18.39 -10.36 10.04
N LEU A 78 -17.87 -11.55 9.80
CA LEU A 78 -18.59 -12.80 9.92
C LEU A 78 -18.20 -13.44 11.26
N PRO A 79 -19.11 -13.55 12.23
CA PRO A 79 -18.79 -14.13 13.52
C PRO A 79 -18.37 -15.59 13.44
N GLY A 80 -17.33 -15.96 14.20
CA GLY A 80 -16.87 -17.33 14.33
C GLY A 80 -17.86 -18.23 15.08
N SER A 81 -17.80 -19.53 14.83
CA SER A 81 -18.70 -20.52 15.41
C SER A 81 -18.18 -21.18 16.69
N ASP A 82 -16.90 -21.12 16.98
CA ASP A 82 -16.28 -21.72 18.15
C ASP A 82 -16.07 -20.69 19.26
N ARG A 83 -16.83 -20.78 20.34
CA ARG A 83 -16.77 -19.83 21.48
C ARG A 83 -15.37 -19.66 22.09
N LYS A 84 -14.45 -20.58 21.85
CA LYS A 84 -13.09 -20.49 22.40
C LYS A 84 -12.20 -19.56 21.60
N VAL A 85 -12.50 -19.35 20.32
CA VAL A 85 -11.67 -18.57 19.37
C VAL A 85 -12.49 -17.62 18.50
N ALA A 86 -13.80 -17.47 18.75
CA ALA A 86 -14.68 -16.59 17.97
C ALA A 86 -14.35 -15.10 18.15
N ASP A 87 -13.60 -14.74 19.18
CA ASP A 87 -13.10 -13.40 19.43
C ASP A 87 -11.74 -13.13 18.76
N GLU A 88 -11.15 -14.16 18.14
CA GLU A 88 -10.00 -14.03 17.23
C GLU A 88 -10.52 -13.93 15.79
N ALA A 89 -9.75 -13.26 14.92
CA ALA A 89 -10.12 -13.11 13.53
C ALA A 89 -8.98 -13.41 12.57
N VAL A 90 -9.35 -13.88 11.37
CA VAL A 90 -8.55 -13.76 10.15
C VAL A 90 -9.09 -12.57 9.38
N MET A 91 -8.22 -11.67 8.96
CA MET A 91 -8.59 -10.47 8.22
C MET A 91 -8.25 -10.65 6.74
N TYR A 92 -9.11 -10.12 5.89
CA TYR A 92 -8.92 -10.01 4.45
C TYR A 92 -9.05 -8.55 4.08
N THR A 93 -8.07 -8.02 3.36
CA THR A 93 -8.02 -6.60 2.98
C THR A 93 -7.82 -6.42 1.47
N ALA A 94 -8.33 -5.33 0.96
CA ALA A 94 -8.02 -4.79 -0.36
C ALA A 94 -8.28 -3.28 -0.33
N HIS A 95 -7.48 -2.48 -1.05
CA HIS A 95 -7.83 -1.06 -1.20
C HIS A 95 -8.82 -0.86 -2.34
N TYR A 96 -9.68 0.16 -2.21
CA TYR A 96 -10.73 0.42 -3.21
C TYR A 96 -10.61 1.77 -3.89
N ASP A 97 -9.64 2.57 -3.50
CA ASP A 97 -9.31 3.84 -4.16
C ASP A 97 -8.31 3.64 -5.30
N HIS A 98 -8.21 4.64 -6.15
CA HIS A 98 -7.16 4.80 -7.15
C HIS A 98 -6.92 6.30 -7.39
N PHE A 99 -6.07 6.67 -8.34
CA PHE A 99 -5.69 8.08 -8.59
C PHE A 99 -6.87 8.96 -9.04
N GLY A 100 -7.96 8.38 -9.54
CA GLY A 100 -9.18 9.10 -9.96
C GLY A 100 -8.96 9.93 -11.22
N ILE A 101 -9.37 11.19 -11.20
CA ILE A 101 -9.32 12.07 -12.37
C ILE A 101 -8.14 13.05 -12.25
N ARG A 102 -7.33 13.16 -13.29
CA ARG A 102 -6.25 14.13 -13.45
C ARG A 102 -6.62 15.19 -14.49
N PRO A 103 -7.28 16.29 -14.10
CA PRO A 103 -7.81 17.30 -15.04
C PRO A 103 -6.73 18.00 -15.86
N ASP A 104 -5.50 17.99 -15.41
CA ASP A 104 -4.31 18.56 -16.03
C ASP A 104 -3.69 17.68 -17.12
N MET A 105 -4.15 16.44 -17.25
CA MET A 105 -3.68 15.53 -18.29
C MET A 105 -4.53 15.63 -19.56
N PRO A 106 -3.92 15.73 -20.76
CA PRO A 106 -4.65 15.69 -22.02
C PRO A 106 -5.10 14.26 -22.34
N GLY A 107 -6.22 14.14 -23.08
CA GLY A 107 -6.76 12.85 -23.51
C GLY A 107 -7.56 12.14 -22.41
N ASP A 108 -7.42 10.83 -22.31
CA ASP A 108 -8.02 10.06 -21.23
C ASP A 108 -7.29 10.33 -19.92
N ASN A 109 -7.95 11.03 -19.03
CA ASN A 109 -7.43 11.47 -17.76
C ASN A 109 -8.08 10.78 -16.55
N ILE A 110 -8.80 9.69 -16.79
CA ILE A 110 -9.45 8.88 -15.77
C ILE A 110 -8.57 7.64 -15.49
N PHE A 111 -8.11 7.53 -14.28
CA PHE A 111 -7.42 6.34 -13.78
C PHE A 111 -8.45 5.37 -13.24
N ASN A 112 -8.81 4.37 -14.05
CA ASN A 112 -9.95 3.49 -13.78
C ASN A 112 -9.71 2.49 -12.64
N GLY A 113 -8.45 2.12 -12.35
CA GLY A 113 -8.12 1.21 -11.25
C GLY A 113 -8.64 -0.21 -11.46
N ALA A 114 -8.71 -0.70 -12.70
CA ALA A 114 -9.28 -2.02 -12.99
C ALA A 114 -8.40 -3.15 -12.43
N ASP A 115 -7.09 -3.05 -12.62
CA ASP A 115 -6.09 -3.98 -12.10
C ASP A 115 -5.73 -3.61 -10.66
N ASP A 116 -5.38 -2.36 -10.45
CA ASP A 116 -5.03 -1.72 -9.21
C ASP A 116 -6.16 -0.76 -8.76
N ASN A 117 -7.15 -1.18 -7.91
CA ASN A 117 -7.22 -2.51 -7.31
C ASN A 117 -8.66 -3.05 -7.30
N ALA A 118 -9.42 -2.88 -8.41
CA ALA A 118 -10.76 -3.46 -8.52
C ALA A 118 -10.71 -5.00 -8.50
N THR A 119 -9.60 -5.60 -8.97
CA THR A 119 -9.39 -7.05 -8.93
C THR A 119 -9.29 -7.55 -7.48
N GLY A 120 -8.50 -6.92 -6.63
CA GLY A 120 -8.41 -7.24 -5.21
C GLY A 120 -9.74 -7.06 -4.49
N CYS A 121 -10.48 -5.98 -4.80
CA CYS A 121 -11.84 -5.79 -4.29
C CYS A 121 -12.79 -6.90 -4.73
N GLY A 122 -12.69 -7.34 -5.99
CA GLY A 122 -13.47 -8.45 -6.52
C GLY A 122 -13.20 -9.75 -5.76
N ILE A 123 -11.94 -10.06 -5.49
CA ILE A 123 -11.54 -11.22 -4.68
C ILE A 123 -12.10 -11.10 -3.26
N LEU A 124 -11.94 -9.93 -2.62
CA LEU A 124 -12.45 -9.68 -1.27
C LEU A 124 -13.96 -9.97 -1.18
N LEU A 125 -14.74 -9.51 -2.16
CA LEU A 125 -16.18 -9.74 -2.23
C LEU A 125 -16.52 -11.21 -2.46
N GLU A 126 -15.79 -11.91 -3.33
CA GLU A 126 -16.02 -13.34 -3.59
C GLU A 126 -15.66 -14.22 -2.39
N VAL A 127 -14.58 -13.90 -1.68
CA VAL A 127 -14.22 -14.57 -0.42
C VAL A 127 -15.30 -14.35 0.63
N ALA A 128 -15.80 -13.11 0.76
CA ALA A 128 -16.90 -12.81 1.68
C ALA A 128 -18.19 -13.59 1.30
N ARG A 129 -18.52 -13.67 0.01
CA ARG A 129 -19.65 -14.44 -0.49
C ARG A 129 -19.48 -15.93 -0.19
N ALA A 130 -18.30 -16.48 -0.43
CA ALA A 130 -18.00 -17.89 -0.19
C ALA A 130 -18.17 -18.27 1.29
N PHE A 131 -17.60 -17.48 2.20
CA PHE A 131 -17.77 -17.68 3.64
C PHE A 131 -19.23 -17.53 4.10
N GLY A 132 -19.95 -16.54 3.54
CA GLY A 132 -21.37 -16.31 3.84
C GLY A 132 -22.27 -17.47 3.41
N ALA A 133 -21.95 -18.13 2.28
CA ALA A 133 -22.69 -19.25 1.73
C ALA A 133 -22.26 -20.62 2.30
N ALA A 134 -21.13 -20.69 3.01
CA ALA A 134 -20.61 -21.94 3.52
C ALA A 134 -21.55 -22.59 4.54
N ALA A 135 -21.81 -23.87 4.37
CA ALA A 135 -22.66 -24.66 5.30
C ALA A 135 -22.01 -24.75 6.70
N ALA A 136 -20.69 -24.87 6.75
CA ALA A 136 -19.93 -24.87 7.99
C ALA A 136 -19.28 -23.49 8.18
N LYS A 137 -19.62 -22.81 9.27
CA LYS A 137 -18.99 -21.53 9.60
C LYS A 137 -17.57 -21.72 10.12
N PRO A 138 -16.66 -20.79 9.83
CA PRO A 138 -15.31 -20.84 10.37
C PRO A 138 -15.30 -20.79 11.89
N ARG A 139 -14.31 -21.37 12.51
CA ARG A 139 -14.18 -21.37 13.98
C ARG A 139 -13.87 -19.96 14.51
N ARG A 140 -12.91 -19.26 13.88
CA ARG A 140 -12.58 -17.85 14.15
C ARG A 140 -13.52 -16.94 13.35
N SER A 141 -13.66 -15.73 13.81
CA SER A 141 -14.31 -14.68 13.03
C SER A 141 -13.51 -14.36 11.76
N ILE A 142 -14.21 -13.91 10.72
CA ILE A 142 -13.59 -13.39 9.50
C ILE A 142 -13.89 -11.90 9.43
N LEU A 143 -12.86 -11.09 9.32
CA LEU A 143 -12.94 -9.64 9.17
C LEU A 143 -12.59 -9.28 7.73
N PHE A 144 -13.45 -8.51 7.08
CA PHE A 144 -13.23 -7.98 5.74
C PHE A 144 -13.04 -6.47 5.85
N ALA A 145 -12.02 -5.95 5.18
CA ALA A 145 -11.74 -4.52 5.18
C ALA A 145 -11.41 -4.03 3.76
N ALA A 146 -12.31 -3.24 3.17
CA ALA A 146 -11.98 -2.44 2.01
C ALA A 146 -11.40 -1.11 2.52
N VAL A 147 -10.11 -0.89 2.29
CA VAL A 147 -9.38 0.27 2.81
C VAL A 147 -9.29 1.37 1.77
N THR A 148 -9.23 2.62 2.26
CA THR A 148 -9.16 3.82 1.41
C THR A 148 -7.78 4.45 1.45
N ALA A 149 -7.51 5.35 0.48
CA ALA A 149 -6.32 6.18 0.43
C ALA A 149 -5.00 5.39 0.49
N GLU A 150 -4.98 4.25 -0.18
CA GLU A 150 -3.76 3.45 -0.39
C GLU A 150 -2.77 4.24 -1.24
N GLU A 151 -3.21 4.79 -2.36
CA GLU A 151 -2.46 5.58 -3.34
C GLU A 151 -1.89 6.89 -2.77
N GLN A 152 -2.36 7.27 -1.59
CA GLN A 152 -1.88 8.42 -0.85
C GLN A 152 -0.84 8.05 0.23
N GLY A 153 -0.35 6.82 0.22
CA GLY A 153 0.64 6.30 1.14
C GLY A 153 0.04 5.47 2.28
N LEU A 154 -0.83 4.52 1.95
CA LEU A 154 -1.38 3.50 2.86
C LEU A 154 -2.20 4.09 4.03
N LEU A 155 -2.81 5.27 3.86
CA LEU A 155 -3.42 6.01 4.98
C LEU A 155 -4.58 5.25 5.62
N GLY A 156 -5.41 4.57 4.81
CA GLY A 156 -6.55 3.80 5.32
C GLY A 156 -6.12 2.58 6.12
N SER A 157 -5.15 1.82 5.65
CA SER A 157 -4.60 0.67 6.35
C SER A 157 -3.80 1.09 7.59
N GLU A 158 -3.05 2.19 7.54
CA GLU A 158 -2.40 2.75 8.73
C GLU A 158 -3.43 3.13 9.80
N TYR A 159 -4.53 3.77 9.40
CA TYR A 159 -5.61 4.11 10.31
C TYR A 159 -6.25 2.86 10.92
N LEU A 160 -6.52 1.83 10.11
CA LEU A 160 -7.06 0.55 10.55
C LEU A 160 -6.13 -0.13 11.56
N GLY A 161 -4.82 -0.13 11.31
CA GLY A 161 -3.81 -0.69 12.22
C GLY A 161 -3.74 0.05 13.56
N LYS A 162 -3.95 1.37 13.57
CA LYS A 162 -3.99 2.20 14.81
C LYS A 162 -5.32 2.14 15.55
N HIS A 163 -6.41 1.85 14.83
CA HIS A 163 -7.78 1.83 15.36
C HIS A 163 -8.51 0.56 14.89
N PRO A 164 -7.98 -0.62 15.20
CA PRO A 164 -8.59 -1.86 14.73
C PRO A 164 -9.96 -2.09 15.41
N PRO A 165 -10.93 -2.72 14.70
CA PRO A 165 -12.28 -2.94 15.24
C PRO A 165 -12.31 -4.00 16.36
N ILE A 166 -11.26 -4.81 16.44
CA ILE A 166 -10.99 -5.75 17.53
C ILE A 166 -9.54 -5.56 17.99
N SER A 167 -9.18 -6.07 19.16
CA SER A 167 -7.79 -6.01 19.63
C SER A 167 -6.82 -6.57 18.58
N ALA A 168 -5.76 -5.83 18.26
CA ALA A 168 -4.77 -6.25 17.26
C ALA A 168 -4.16 -7.63 17.56
N GLY A 169 -3.93 -7.96 18.84
CA GLY A 169 -3.43 -9.27 19.27
C GLY A 169 -4.42 -10.44 19.05
N LYS A 170 -5.65 -10.15 18.61
CA LYS A 170 -6.66 -11.15 18.23
C LYS A 170 -6.81 -11.31 16.72
N ILE A 171 -6.10 -10.54 15.92
CA ILE A 171 -6.00 -10.74 14.48
C ILE A 171 -4.85 -11.70 14.22
N SER A 172 -5.20 -12.94 13.90
CA SER A 172 -4.24 -14.04 13.75
C SER A 172 -3.48 -13.97 12.42
N LEU A 173 -4.08 -13.36 11.41
CA LEU A 173 -3.54 -13.26 10.06
C LEU A 173 -4.26 -12.12 9.33
N ASP A 174 -3.54 -11.38 8.49
CA ASP A 174 -4.08 -10.47 7.49
C ASP A 174 -3.63 -10.93 6.10
N LEU A 175 -4.59 -11.07 5.18
CA LEU A 175 -4.39 -11.44 3.80
C LEU A 175 -4.82 -10.26 2.93
N ASN A 176 -3.85 -9.49 2.44
CA ASN A 176 -4.09 -8.37 1.53
C ASN A 176 -4.05 -8.82 0.08
N TYR A 177 -5.04 -8.38 -0.70
CA TYR A 177 -5.12 -8.58 -2.14
C TYR A 177 -4.82 -7.28 -2.85
N ASP A 178 -3.74 -7.29 -3.61
CA ASP A 178 -3.28 -6.14 -4.37
C ASP A 178 -2.53 -6.62 -5.61
N ASP A 179 -2.62 -5.87 -6.72
CA ASP A 179 -1.92 -6.19 -7.97
C ASP A 179 -2.17 -7.63 -8.50
N VAL A 180 -3.35 -8.19 -8.24
CA VAL A 180 -3.70 -9.53 -8.71
C VAL A 180 -4.08 -9.47 -10.19
N LYS A 181 -3.18 -9.89 -11.06
CA LYS A 181 -3.37 -9.86 -12.53
C LYS A 181 -4.04 -11.15 -13.02
N PRO A 182 -5.34 -11.14 -13.34
CA PRO A 182 -6.06 -12.32 -13.78
C PRO A 182 -5.80 -12.58 -15.28
N ILE A 183 -4.56 -12.88 -15.65
CA ILE A 183 -4.19 -13.22 -17.02
C ILE A 183 -4.22 -14.74 -17.19
N GLY A 184 -5.32 -15.24 -17.72
CA GLY A 184 -5.53 -16.69 -17.88
C GLY A 184 -5.83 -17.43 -16.57
N ALA A 185 -5.71 -18.76 -16.58
CA ALA A 185 -5.79 -19.56 -15.36
C ALA A 185 -4.46 -19.41 -14.60
N PRO A 186 -4.48 -18.99 -13.33
CA PRO A 186 -3.25 -18.86 -12.57
C PRO A 186 -2.63 -20.23 -12.29
N GLU A 187 -1.36 -20.40 -12.62
CA GLU A 187 -0.57 -21.59 -12.31
C GLU A 187 0.20 -21.42 -11.00
N GLU A 188 0.46 -20.18 -10.61
CA GLU A 188 1.21 -19.83 -9.40
C GLU A 188 0.55 -18.68 -8.65
N VAL A 189 0.71 -18.66 -7.34
CA VAL A 189 0.33 -17.57 -6.46
C VAL A 189 1.58 -17.12 -5.72
N GLN A 190 1.94 -15.85 -5.87
CA GLN A 190 3.01 -15.25 -5.10
C GLN A 190 2.46 -14.70 -3.79
N ILE A 191 3.07 -15.11 -2.67
CA ILE A 191 2.75 -14.61 -1.33
C ILE A 191 4.02 -13.96 -0.79
N SER A 192 3.92 -12.73 -0.31
CA SER A 192 5.00 -12.03 0.38
C SER A 192 4.65 -11.80 1.85
N GLY A 193 5.66 -11.76 2.71
CA GLY A 193 5.46 -11.52 4.16
C GLY A 193 5.01 -12.74 4.95
N ALA A 194 5.12 -13.95 4.39
CA ALA A 194 4.79 -15.21 5.07
C ALA A 194 6.05 -15.94 5.59
N GLU A 195 7.17 -15.24 5.75
CA GLU A 195 8.47 -15.77 6.19
C GLU A 195 8.54 -16.00 7.70
#